data_29c6b6eca0cdf93bba8b5e3cfd11b00a
#
_entry.id   29c6b6eca0cdf93bba8b5e3cfd11b00a
#
_cell.length_a   1.000
_cell.length_b   1.000
_cell.length_c   1.000
_cell.angle_alpha   90.00
_cell.angle_beta   90.00
_cell.angle_gamma   90.00
#
_symmetry.space_group_name_H-M   'P 1'
#
loop_
_entity.id
_entity.type
_entity.pdbx_description
1 polymer ?
#
loop_
_entity_poly.entity_id
_entity_poly.type
_entity_poly.pdbx_seq_one_letter_code
_entity_poly.pdbx_strand_id
1 'polypeptide(L)'
;MSETERSFFSWFEIESHTAREMQAQLRASMGMCPVHARRLLEGVGDGHVMTIVMREALAGARLALRAEADVGSCPACNSAAFGTRHARTLLVDGLRDPAIARLYADHDGVCLGHLLDALPGGDASILRVLAERLIRSLHETAGVTLVGVLAGLDADAPRRAIWRERLPQHSAAGSTADRLEQRLQIDACPVCLAAGMAGRDYLHWFLAHSADDAPSLGTDPGELCAVHLHDVALADSSAAWTHAIERKRANRTAQLERFLAWLAHTPSPTRRRRRSSPDALDGICDELLAAPHCAACHAREGVERAEQDLVAVSLGLATLRERYEHRHGLCVRHARQVTDGPAARLTRQHADARVALSAWEVNETARKYAWAFRHEPGGPERDGWLRGLAQIDGRVFEGGTAPVGEHQMALASTTEIGGEPG
;
A
#
# COMPACT_ATOMS: atom_id res chain seq x y z
N MET A 1 10.41 5.38 1.85
CA MET A 1 9.49 6.31 2.53
C MET A 1 9.94 7.73 2.24
N SER A 2 9.07 8.59 1.73
CA SER A 2 9.41 10.00 1.49
C SER A 2 9.70 10.74 2.81
N GLU A 3 10.41 11.86 2.74
CA GLU A 3 10.65 12.70 3.93
C GLU A 3 9.34 13.20 4.54
N THR A 4 8.38 13.56 3.70
CA THR A 4 7.03 13.97 4.13
C THR A 4 6.30 12.86 4.87
N GLU A 5 6.40 11.62 4.42
CA GLU A 5 5.81 10.47 5.12
C GLU A 5 6.51 10.20 6.45
N ARG A 6 7.85 10.29 6.49
CA ARG A 6 8.61 10.15 7.75
C ARG A 6 8.18 11.21 8.76
N SER A 7 8.11 12.45 8.32
CA SER A 7 7.66 13.57 9.17
C SER A 7 6.22 13.38 9.63
N PHE A 8 5.33 12.89 8.75
CA PHE A 8 3.95 12.56 9.12
C PHE A 8 3.91 11.50 10.21
N PHE A 9 4.60 10.36 10.06
CA PHE A 9 4.56 9.29 11.05
C PHE A 9 5.20 9.70 12.37
N SER A 10 6.33 10.43 12.34
CA SER A 10 6.95 10.95 13.55
C SER A 10 6.01 11.90 14.33
N TRP A 11 5.37 12.83 13.63
CA TRP A 11 4.39 13.73 14.24
C TRP A 11 3.12 12.98 14.70
N PHE A 12 2.66 12.00 13.91
CA PHE A 12 1.51 11.18 14.21
C PHE A 12 1.71 10.38 15.51
N GLU A 13 2.87 9.76 15.68
CA GLU A 13 3.22 8.95 16.84
C GLU A 13 3.29 9.80 18.13
N ILE A 14 3.85 11.01 18.05
CA ILE A 14 4.08 11.85 19.23
C ILE A 14 2.79 12.57 19.67
N GLU A 15 2.05 13.19 18.75
CA GLU A 15 1.00 14.13 19.11
C GLU A 15 -0.32 13.94 18.37
N SER A 16 -0.29 13.74 17.05
CA SER A 16 -1.48 13.95 16.24
C SER A 16 -2.52 12.85 16.34
N HIS A 17 -2.14 11.62 16.71
CA HIS A 17 -3.08 10.50 16.85
C HIS A 17 -4.20 10.77 17.87
N THR A 18 -3.99 11.69 18.83
CA THR A 18 -4.99 12.12 19.82
C THR A 18 -5.81 13.32 19.37
N ALA A 19 -5.39 14.03 18.30
CA ALA A 19 -6.08 15.21 17.81
C ALA A 19 -7.45 14.83 17.20
N ARG A 20 -8.50 15.60 17.53
CA ARG A 20 -9.88 15.32 17.09
C ARG A 20 -10.00 15.27 15.56
N GLU A 21 -9.31 16.17 14.88
CA GLU A 21 -9.29 16.27 13.42
C GLU A 21 -8.68 15.02 12.79
N MET A 22 -7.59 14.52 13.36
CA MET A 22 -6.93 13.29 12.90
C MET A 22 -7.81 12.07 13.15
N GLN A 23 -8.44 11.98 14.33
CA GLN A 23 -9.39 10.91 14.64
C GLN A 23 -10.58 10.93 13.68
N ALA A 24 -11.11 12.12 13.35
CA ALA A 24 -12.17 12.26 12.35
C ALA A 24 -11.71 11.79 10.95
N GLN A 25 -10.49 12.09 10.52
CA GLN A 25 -9.92 11.62 9.25
C GLN A 25 -9.74 10.11 9.27
N LEU A 26 -9.19 9.52 10.33
CA LEU A 26 -9.06 8.08 10.49
C LEU A 26 -10.41 7.37 10.43
N ARG A 27 -11.45 7.95 11.03
CA ARG A 27 -12.81 7.42 10.95
C ARG A 27 -13.37 7.50 9.54
N ALA A 28 -13.21 8.63 8.86
CA ALA A 28 -13.71 8.83 7.50
C ALA A 28 -13.02 7.90 6.48
N SER A 29 -11.74 7.56 6.69
CA SER A 29 -10.95 6.70 5.81
C SER A 29 -10.92 5.22 6.23
N MET A 30 -11.63 4.83 7.27
CA MET A 30 -11.51 3.51 7.90
C MET A 30 -10.06 3.20 8.32
N GLY A 31 -9.34 4.18 8.86
CA GLY A 31 -7.95 4.06 9.25
C GLY A 31 -6.97 4.48 8.17
N MET A 32 -5.84 3.83 8.10
CA MET A 32 -4.83 4.03 7.07
C MET A 32 -4.99 2.99 5.95
N CYS A 33 -4.57 3.36 4.73
CA CYS A 33 -4.52 2.39 3.63
C CYS A 33 -3.53 1.26 3.95
N PRO A 34 -3.60 0.10 3.27
CA PRO A 34 -2.77 -1.06 3.59
C PRO A 34 -1.27 -0.77 3.66
N VAL A 35 -0.77 0.08 2.76
CA VAL A 35 0.65 0.46 2.73
C VAL A 35 1.04 1.26 3.97
N HIS A 36 0.23 2.25 4.35
CA HIS A 36 0.52 3.11 5.49
C HIS A 36 0.18 2.45 6.83
N ALA A 37 -0.83 1.58 6.89
CA ALA A 37 -1.09 0.74 8.07
C ALA A 37 0.12 -0.16 8.37
N ARG A 38 0.68 -0.80 7.33
CA ARG A 38 1.90 -1.60 7.47
C ARG A 38 3.09 -0.76 7.96
N ARG A 39 3.31 0.42 7.38
CA ARG A 39 4.39 1.32 7.82
C ARG A 39 4.22 1.77 9.26
N LEU A 40 2.99 2.04 9.68
CA LEU A 40 2.68 2.35 11.07
C LEU A 40 3.06 1.18 11.99
N LEU A 41 2.73 -0.06 11.61
CA LEU A 41 3.11 -1.26 12.35
C LEU A 41 4.63 -1.46 12.45
N GLU A 42 5.36 -1.16 11.38
CA GLU A 42 6.82 -1.28 11.33
C GLU A 42 7.55 -0.19 12.15
N GLY A 43 6.94 0.99 12.29
CA GLY A 43 7.53 2.16 12.95
C GLY A 43 7.08 2.35 14.40
N VAL A 44 5.82 2.07 14.67
CA VAL A 44 5.21 2.32 15.97
C VAL A 44 5.16 1.03 16.78
N GLY A 45 6.12 0.86 17.68
CA GLY A 45 6.10 -0.26 18.65
C GLY A 45 5.05 -0.11 19.76
N ASP A 46 4.26 0.98 19.77
CA ASP A 46 3.32 1.29 20.84
C ASP A 46 1.90 0.79 20.53
N GLY A 47 1.49 -0.26 21.24
CA GLY A 47 0.13 -0.81 21.16
C GLY A 47 -0.96 0.19 21.56
N HIS A 48 -0.66 1.25 22.32
CA HIS A 48 -1.61 2.28 22.67
C HIS A 48 -2.00 3.13 21.46
N VAL A 49 -1.01 3.58 20.67
CA VAL A 49 -1.24 4.32 19.43
C VAL A 49 -2.06 3.48 18.46
N MET A 50 -1.71 2.21 18.28
CA MET A 50 -2.46 1.27 17.43
C MET A 50 -3.90 1.09 17.91
N THR A 51 -4.12 1.05 19.22
CA THR A 51 -5.47 0.94 19.81
C THR A 51 -6.33 2.16 19.47
N ILE A 52 -5.77 3.38 19.52
CA ILE A 52 -6.48 4.62 19.15
C ILE A 52 -6.82 4.60 17.65
N VAL A 53 -5.83 4.30 16.80
CA VAL A 53 -6.03 4.22 15.34
C VAL A 53 -7.12 3.23 14.99
N MET A 54 -7.06 2.03 15.56
CA MET A 54 -8.03 0.98 15.27
C MET A 54 -9.43 1.27 15.80
N ARG A 55 -9.55 1.94 16.95
CA ARG A 55 -10.85 2.38 17.45
C ARG A 55 -11.58 3.28 16.45
N GLU A 56 -10.88 4.27 15.89
CA GLU A 56 -11.46 5.17 14.90
C GLU A 56 -11.71 4.47 13.55
N ALA A 57 -10.78 3.63 13.12
CA ALA A 57 -10.90 2.85 11.89
C ALA A 57 -12.14 1.91 11.92
N LEU A 58 -12.32 1.18 13.01
CA LEU A 58 -13.46 0.27 13.19
C LEU A 58 -14.79 1.02 13.30
N ALA A 59 -14.80 2.20 13.95
CA ALA A 59 -15.99 3.07 13.96
C ALA A 59 -16.36 3.52 12.54
N GLY A 60 -15.37 3.92 11.73
CA GLY A 60 -15.55 4.26 10.32
C GLY A 60 -16.03 3.09 9.48
N ALA A 61 -15.47 1.91 9.67
CA ALA A 61 -15.85 0.70 8.97
C ALA A 61 -17.31 0.32 9.19
N ARG A 62 -17.81 0.45 10.43
CA ARG A 62 -19.23 0.24 10.73
C ARG A 62 -20.15 1.25 10.04
N LEU A 63 -19.73 2.52 9.99
CA LEU A 63 -20.49 3.53 9.24
C LEU A 63 -20.54 3.21 7.75
N ALA A 64 -19.39 2.82 7.16
CA ALA A 64 -19.29 2.47 5.75
C ALA A 64 -20.11 1.23 5.37
N LEU A 65 -20.24 0.25 6.26
CA LEU A 65 -21.08 -0.94 6.03
C LEU A 65 -22.58 -0.63 6.07
N ARG A 66 -23.00 0.39 6.84
CA ARG A 66 -24.41 0.71 7.06
C ARG A 66 -24.98 1.75 6.09
N ALA A 67 -24.15 2.72 5.68
CA ALA A 67 -24.63 3.93 5.02
C ALA A 67 -24.19 4.06 3.54
N GLU A 68 -23.51 3.07 2.95
CA GLU A 68 -22.92 3.17 1.60
C GLU A 68 -22.09 4.46 1.39
N ALA A 69 -21.58 5.03 2.49
CA ALA A 69 -20.81 6.26 2.46
C ALA A 69 -19.49 6.06 1.70
N ASP A 70 -19.08 7.08 0.99
CA ASP A 70 -17.74 7.10 0.37
C ASP A 70 -16.66 7.00 1.46
N VAL A 71 -15.66 6.20 1.18
CA VAL A 71 -14.49 6.06 2.06
C VAL A 71 -13.52 7.17 1.74
N GLY A 72 -13.19 7.96 2.74
CA GLY A 72 -12.22 9.06 2.60
C GLY A 72 -10.80 8.56 2.29
N SER A 73 -9.94 9.47 1.87
CA SER A 73 -8.54 9.16 1.62
C SER A 73 -7.75 8.99 2.92
N CYS A 74 -6.81 8.06 2.91
CA CYS A 74 -5.88 7.82 4.02
C CYS A 74 -5.16 9.12 4.45
N PRO A 75 -5.09 9.47 5.75
CA PRO A 75 -4.45 10.69 6.22
C PRO A 75 -2.99 10.82 5.80
N ALA A 76 -2.22 9.73 5.84
CA ALA A 76 -0.82 9.72 5.39
C ALA A 76 -0.70 9.93 3.87
N CYS A 77 -1.61 9.36 3.06
CA CYS A 77 -1.68 9.65 1.63
C CYS A 77 -1.97 11.13 1.37
N ASN A 78 -2.89 11.73 2.11
CA ASN A 78 -3.23 13.15 1.98
C ASN A 78 -2.03 14.04 2.32
N SER A 79 -1.31 13.72 3.41
CA SER A 79 -0.10 14.43 3.81
C SER A 79 1.00 14.31 2.76
N ALA A 80 1.26 13.11 2.26
CA ALA A 80 2.22 12.86 1.19
C ALA A 80 1.87 13.63 -0.09
N ALA A 81 0.61 13.59 -0.50
CA ALA A 81 0.14 14.32 -1.68
C ALA A 81 0.25 15.85 -1.50
N PHE A 82 0.00 16.38 -0.30
CA PHE A 82 0.21 17.79 0.00
C PHE A 82 1.69 18.18 -0.10
N GLY A 83 2.57 17.42 0.55
CA GLY A 83 4.02 17.64 0.50
C GLY A 83 4.57 17.56 -0.92
N THR A 84 4.14 16.57 -1.70
CA THR A 84 4.52 16.43 -3.12
C THR A 84 4.09 17.64 -3.94
N ARG A 85 2.86 18.11 -3.78
CA ARG A 85 2.37 19.32 -4.48
C ARG A 85 3.18 20.55 -4.14
N HIS A 86 3.50 20.73 -2.86
CA HIS A 86 4.32 21.87 -2.42
C HIS A 86 5.75 21.79 -2.98
N ALA A 87 6.43 20.66 -2.83
CA ALA A 87 7.76 20.43 -3.35
C ALA A 87 7.83 20.62 -4.88
N ARG A 88 6.82 20.12 -5.61
CA ARG A 88 6.67 20.34 -7.04
C ARG A 88 6.60 21.83 -7.39
N THR A 89 5.79 22.60 -6.69
CA THR A 89 5.66 24.04 -6.96
C THR A 89 7.00 24.74 -6.77
N LEU A 90 7.69 24.46 -5.67
CA LEU A 90 9.02 25.00 -5.40
C LEU A 90 10.04 24.60 -6.46
N LEU A 91 10.04 23.34 -6.89
CA LEU A 91 10.94 22.84 -7.91
C LEU A 91 10.69 23.52 -9.26
N VAL A 92 9.44 23.54 -9.73
CA VAL A 92 9.07 24.16 -11.01
C VAL A 92 9.38 25.66 -11.03
N ASP A 93 9.09 26.37 -9.93
CA ASP A 93 9.40 27.79 -9.84
C ASP A 93 10.91 28.03 -9.72
N GLY A 94 11.62 27.20 -8.96
CA GLY A 94 13.08 27.28 -8.82
C GLY A 94 13.82 27.04 -10.14
N LEU A 95 13.38 26.05 -10.94
CA LEU A 95 14.03 25.72 -12.22
C LEU A 95 13.88 26.83 -13.30
N ARG A 96 13.07 27.86 -13.05
CA ARG A 96 13.06 29.08 -13.89
C ARG A 96 14.32 29.93 -13.70
N ASP A 97 15.03 29.76 -12.59
CA ASP A 97 16.34 30.38 -12.36
C ASP A 97 17.44 29.52 -12.99
N PRO A 98 18.23 30.06 -13.94
CA PRO A 98 19.32 29.31 -14.58
C PRO A 98 20.39 28.81 -13.63
N ALA A 99 20.58 29.44 -12.46
CA ALA A 99 21.55 28.98 -11.47
C ALA A 99 21.03 27.73 -10.75
N ILE A 100 19.74 27.73 -10.38
CA ILE A 100 19.09 26.56 -9.77
C ILE A 100 18.99 25.41 -10.77
N ALA A 101 18.65 25.69 -12.03
CA ALA A 101 18.59 24.67 -13.08
C ALA A 101 19.95 23.97 -13.29
N ARG A 102 21.07 24.72 -13.21
CA ARG A 102 22.42 24.13 -13.26
C ARG A 102 22.71 23.26 -12.05
N LEU A 103 22.42 23.75 -10.85
CA LEU A 103 22.59 22.94 -9.62
C LEU A 103 21.77 21.66 -9.70
N TYR A 104 20.52 21.74 -10.15
CA TYR A 104 19.66 20.56 -10.31
C TYR A 104 20.25 19.55 -11.32
N ALA A 105 20.88 20.02 -12.39
CA ALA A 105 21.49 19.14 -13.38
C ALA A 105 22.65 18.30 -12.82
N ASP A 106 23.29 18.75 -11.75
CA ASP A 106 24.41 18.07 -11.08
C ASP A 106 23.98 17.15 -9.92
N HIS A 107 22.68 17.13 -9.58
CA HIS A 107 22.12 16.27 -8.53
C HIS A 107 21.35 15.08 -9.11
N ASP A 108 20.87 14.17 -8.23
CA ASP A 108 20.18 12.93 -8.62
C ASP A 108 18.87 13.15 -9.40
N GLY A 109 18.30 14.34 -9.35
CA GLY A 109 17.07 14.69 -10.04
C GLY A 109 15.82 14.18 -9.34
N VAL A 110 14.72 14.13 -10.09
CA VAL A 110 13.42 13.61 -9.60
C VAL A 110 13.17 12.21 -10.15
N CYS A 111 12.39 11.41 -9.43
CA CYS A 111 11.88 10.13 -9.95
C CYS A 111 10.79 10.37 -11.01
N LEU A 112 10.44 9.31 -11.75
CA LEU A 112 9.41 9.38 -12.79
C LEU A 112 8.06 9.91 -12.26
N GLY A 113 7.62 9.47 -11.08
CA GLY A 113 6.37 9.95 -10.48
C GLY A 113 6.35 11.47 -10.29
N HIS A 114 7.43 12.03 -9.74
CA HIS A 114 7.54 13.48 -9.54
C HIS A 114 7.66 14.26 -10.86
N LEU A 115 8.28 13.69 -11.92
CA LEU A 115 8.26 14.28 -13.25
C LEU A 115 6.82 14.37 -13.77
N LEU A 116 6.05 13.28 -13.68
CA LEU A 116 4.65 13.24 -14.10
C LEU A 116 3.80 14.24 -13.32
N ASP A 117 4.02 14.36 -12.01
CA ASP A 117 3.36 15.38 -11.19
C ASP A 117 3.73 16.80 -11.61
N ALA A 118 4.90 17.04 -12.19
CA ALA A 118 5.34 18.36 -12.63
C ALA A 118 4.74 18.78 -13.99
N LEU A 119 4.23 17.85 -14.81
CA LEU A 119 3.69 18.12 -16.14
C LEU A 119 2.63 19.24 -16.17
N PRO A 120 1.63 19.29 -15.26
CA PRO A 120 0.59 20.31 -15.30
C PRO A 120 1.07 21.75 -15.04
N GLY A 121 2.23 21.91 -14.41
CA GLY A 121 2.75 23.23 -14.00
C GLY A 121 4.03 23.66 -14.70
N GLY A 122 4.72 22.74 -15.41
CA GLY A 122 5.97 22.98 -16.10
C GLY A 122 5.76 23.58 -17.49
N ASP A 123 6.62 24.52 -17.87
CA ASP A 123 6.77 24.86 -19.30
C ASP A 123 7.74 23.88 -19.99
N ALA A 124 7.78 23.89 -21.32
CA ALA A 124 8.59 22.94 -22.10
C ALA A 124 10.08 22.96 -21.74
N SER A 125 10.63 24.10 -21.30
CA SER A 125 12.04 24.22 -20.92
C SER A 125 12.32 23.52 -19.60
N ILE A 126 11.44 23.68 -18.62
CA ILE A 126 11.54 23.02 -17.31
C ILE A 126 11.35 21.50 -17.46
N LEU A 127 10.30 21.09 -18.20
CA LEU A 127 10.03 19.68 -18.43
C LEU A 127 11.18 18.97 -19.16
N ARG A 128 11.86 19.67 -20.05
CA ARG A 128 13.07 19.17 -20.72
C ARG A 128 14.19 18.91 -19.71
N VAL A 129 14.50 19.90 -18.85
CA VAL A 129 15.53 19.75 -17.81
C VAL A 129 15.25 18.57 -16.89
N LEU A 130 13.98 18.41 -16.46
CA LEU A 130 13.56 17.30 -15.61
C LEU A 130 13.70 15.95 -16.31
N ALA A 131 13.23 15.83 -17.55
CA ALA A 131 13.29 14.58 -18.31
C ALA A 131 14.73 14.19 -18.71
N GLU A 132 15.55 15.13 -19.15
CA GLU A 132 16.97 14.89 -19.46
C GLU A 132 17.74 14.41 -18.22
N ARG A 133 17.48 15.01 -17.06
CA ARG A 133 18.14 14.58 -15.83
C ARG A 133 17.66 13.20 -15.38
N LEU A 134 16.36 12.91 -15.52
CA LEU A 134 15.82 11.59 -15.21
C LEU A 134 16.41 10.50 -16.12
N ILE A 135 16.53 10.74 -17.43
CA ILE A 135 17.19 9.80 -18.35
C ILE A 135 18.65 9.53 -17.91
N ARG A 136 19.41 10.57 -17.57
CA ARG A 136 20.75 10.38 -17.04
C ARG A 136 20.76 9.56 -15.76
N SER A 137 19.86 9.84 -14.80
CA SER A 137 19.74 9.04 -13.58
C SER A 137 19.43 7.58 -13.87
N LEU A 138 18.58 7.30 -14.87
CA LEU A 138 18.28 5.92 -15.29
C LEU A 138 19.51 5.19 -15.84
N HIS A 139 20.43 5.90 -16.50
CA HIS A 139 21.69 5.32 -17.01
C HIS A 139 22.78 5.19 -15.95
N GLU A 140 22.85 6.13 -15.04
CA GLU A 140 23.89 6.21 -14.00
C GLU A 140 23.61 5.28 -12.81
N THR A 141 22.35 4.93 -12.57
CA THR A 141 21.92 4.11 -11.43
C THR A 141 21.77 2.64 -11.80
N ALA A 142 22.09 1.75 -10.85
CA ALA A 142 21.93 0.31 -11.01
C ALA A 142 21.34 -0.33 -9.74
N GLY A 143 20.89 -1.57 -9.86
CA GLY A 143 20.42 -2.37 -8.74
C GLY A 143 19.19 -1.76 -8.03
N VAL A 144 19.19 -1.83 -6.71
CA VAL A 144 18.06 -1.41 -5.87
C VAL A 144 17.81 0.10 -5.95
N THR A 145 18.84 0.91 -6.15
CA THR A 145 18.72 2.38 -6.30
C THR A 145 17.93 2.75 -7.56
N LEU A 146 18.05 1.96 -8.63
CA LEU A 146 17.27 2.15 -9.86
C LEU A 146 15.76 1.97 -9.62
N VAL A 147 15.36 1.13 -8.68
CA VAL A 147 13.94 1.00 -8.28
C VAL A 147 13.42 2.30 -7.68
N GLY A 148 14.22 2.97 -6.87
CA GLY A 148 13.88 4.29 -6.32
C GLY A 148 13.63 5.31 -7.43
N VAL A 149 14.51 5.37 -8.44
CA VAL A 149 14.38 6.28 -9.59
C VAL A 149 13.14 5.94 -10.44
N LEU A 150 12.92 4.66 -10.72
CA LEU A 150 11.80 4.19 -11.56
C LEU A 150 10.44 4.32 -10.88
N ALA A 151 10.38 4.16 -9.58
CA ALA A 151 9.15 3.92 -8.85
C ALA A 151 8.88 4.94 -7.74
N GLY A 152 9.85 5.82 -7.44
CA GLY A 152 9.76 6.71 -6.27
C GLY A 152 9.75 5.96 -4.94
N LEU A 153 10.18 4.70 -4.94
CA LEU A 153 10.31 3.91 -3.71
C LEU A 153 11.70 4.11 -3.11
N ASP A 154 11.74 4.24 -1.79
CA ASP A 154 12.97 4.25 -1.02
C ASP A 154 13.62 2.86 -1.14
N ALA A 155 14.76 2.81 -1.82
CA ALA A 155 15.52 1.57 -2.02
C ALA A 155 16.09 1.01 -0.71
N ASP A 156 16.22 1.87 0.30
CA ASP A 156 16.70 1.52 1.64
C ASP A 156 15.55 1.19 2.61
N ALA A 157 14.29 1.14 2.11
CA ALA A 157 13.19 0.65 2.92
C ALA A 157 13.62 -0.68 3.55
N PRO A 158 13.57 -0.80 4.88
CA PRO A 158 14.23 -1.90 5.58
C PRO A 158 13.80 -3.23 5.00
N ARG A 159 14.77 -4.04 4.55
CA ARG A 159 14.59 -5.40 4.03
C ARG A 159 13.92 -6.34 5.04
N ARG A 160 13.69 -5.84 6.24
CA ARG A 160 13.03 -6.54 7.34
C ARG A 160 11.64 -5.98 7.54
N ALA A 161 10.71 -6.37 6.68
CA ALA A 161 9.31 -6.26 7.06
C ALA A 161 9.09 -7.20 8.27
N ILE A 162 8.92 -6.63 9.44
CA ILE A 162 8.56 -7.38 10.66
C ILE A 162 7.19 -8.05 10.45
N TRP A 163 6.37 -7.42 9.63
CA TRP A 163 5.02 -7.85 9.32
C TRP A 163 4.91 -8.33 7.87
N ARG A 164 4.87 -9.65 7.67
CA ARG A 164 4.65 -10.28 6.37
C ARG A 164 3.20 -10.70 6.25
N GLU A 165 2.65 -10.56 5.05
CA GLU A 165 1.33 -11.11 4.75
C GLU A 165 1.38 -12.63 4.87
N ARG A 166 0.52 -13.18 5.71
CA ARG A 166 0.43 -14.63 5.93
C ARG A 166 -0.41 -15.24 4.82
N LEU A 167 0.23 -15.80 3.83
CA LEU A 167 -0.42 -16.54 2.75
C LEU A 167 -0.17 -18.04 2.91
N PRO A 168 -1.15 -18.90 2.60
CA PRO A 168 -0.94 -20.35 2.51
C PRO A 168 0.21 -20.67 1.56
N GLN A 169 1.02 -21.67 1.90
CA GLN A 169 2.19 -22.01 1.10
C GLN A 169 1.85 -22.54 -0.30
N HIS A 170 0.70 -23.18 -0.46
CA HIS A 170 0.27 -23.76 -1.73
C HIS A 170 -1.22 -23.51 -1.98
N SER A 171 -1.57 -23.41 -3.25
CA SER A 171 -2.97 -23.48 -3.69
C SER A 171 -3.52 -24.87 -3.36
N ALA A 172 -4.68 -24.92 -2.74
CA ALA A 172 -5.33 -26.18 -2.43
C ALA A 172 -5.62 -27.00 -3.69
N ALA A 173 -5.26 -28.25 -3.69
CA ALA A 173 -5.73 -29.19 -4.69
C ALA A 173 -7.22 -29.46 -4.48
N GLY A 174 -8.00 -29.65 -5.53
CA GLY A 174 -9.41 -29.95 -5.46
C GLY A 174 -10.31 -29.08 -6.32
N SER A 175 -11.62 -29.27 -6.20
CA SER A 175 -12.62 -28.47 -6.89
C SER A 175 -12.63 -27.01 -6.39
N THR A 176 -13.28 -26.14 -7.14
CA THR A 176 -13.45 -24.72 -6.72
C THR A 176 -14.13 -24.61 -5.36
N ALA A 177 -15.12 -25.47 -5.08
CA ALA A 177 -15.81 -25.52 -3.80
C ALA A 177 -14.88 -25.97 -2.67
N ASP A 178 -14.04 -27.01 -2.90
CA ASP A 178 -13.08 -27.48 -1.91
C ASP A 178 -12.05 -26.39 -1.57
N ARG A 179 -11.58 -25.68 -2.57
CA ARG A 179 -10.65 -24.55 -2.38
C ARG A 179 -11.27 -23.41 -1.60
N LEU A 180 -12.52 -23.04 -1.88
CA LEU A 180 -13.24 -22.04 -1.09
C LEU A 180 -13.43 -22.51 0.36
N GLU A 181 -13.85 -23.76 0.55
CA GLU A 181 -14.00 -24.34 1.87
C GLU A 181 -12.72 -24.29 2.70
N GLN A 182 -11.57 -24.63 2.10
CA GLN A 182 -10.26 -24.54 2.77
C GLN A 182 -9.89 -23.08 3.10
N ARG A 183 -10.16 -22.12 2.22
CA ARG A 183 -9.91 -20.71 2.51
C ARG A 183 -10.81 -20.17 3.62
N LEU A 184 -12.06 -20.62 3.70
CA LEU A 184 -12.95 -20.27 4.80
C LEU A 184 -12.50 -20.81 6.16
N GLN A 185 -11.63 -21.84 6.20
CA GLN A 185 -11.03 -22.33 7.46
C GLN A 185 -9.92 -21.42 8.00
N ILE A 186 -9.35 -20.57 7.16
CA ILE A 186 -8.32 -19.60 7.55
C ILE A 186 -9.01 -18.38 8.17
N ASP A 187 -8.49 -17.86 9.25
CA ASP A 187 -9.04 -16.67 9.92
C ASP A 187 -8.63 -15.39 9.19
N ALA A 188 -9.03 -15.31 7.91
CA ALA A 188 -8.76 -14.20 6.99
C ALA A 188 -9.86 -14.11 5.92
N CYS A 189 -9.95 -12.97 5.21
CA CYS A 189 -10.86 -12.80 4.08
C CYS A 189 -10.49 -13.76 2.93
N PRO A 190 -11.38 -14.68 2.49
CA PRO A 190 -11.08 -15.66 1.45
C PRO A 190 -10.73 -15.01 0.11
N VAL A 191 -11.34 -13.88 -0.23
CA VAL A 191 -11.07 -13.12 -1.46
C VAL A 191 -9.66 -12.52 -1.41
N CYS A 192 -9.28 -11.89 -0.30
CA CYS A 192 -7.93 -11.35 -0.14
C CYS A 192 -6.86 -12.44 -0.19
N LEU A 193 -7.11 -13.61 0.43
CA LEU A 193 -6.21 -14.76 0.37
C LEU A 193 -6.03 -15.26 -1.06
N ALA A 194 -7.14 -15.46 -1.78
CA ALA A 194 -7.08 -15.93 -3.16
C ALA A 194 -6.31 -14.95 -4.07
N ALA A 195 -6.59 -13.66 -3.95
CA ALA A 195 -5.90 -12.60 -4.68
C ALA A 195 -4.41 -12.53 -4.33
N GLY A 196 -4.07 -12.60 -3.03
CA GLY A 196 -2.67 -12.62 -2.57
C GLY A 196 -1.90 -13.83 -3.12
N MET A 197 -2.50 -15.02 -3.07
CA MET A 197 -1.93 -16.24 -3.65
C MET A 197 -1.70 -16.11 -5.16
N ALA A 198 -2.66 -15.59 -5.91
CA ALA A 198 -2.53 -15.39 -7.36
C ALA A 198 -1.38 -14.44 -7.71
N GLY A 199 -1.22 -13.34 -6.97
CA GLY A 199 -0.08 -12.43 -7.15
C GLY A 199 1.25 -13.11 -6.87
N ARG A 200 1.36 -13.85 -5.75
CA ARG A 200 2.56 -14.61 -5.39
C ARG A 200 2.88 -15.70 -6.42
N ASP A 201 1.88 -16.47 -6.84
CA ASP A 201 2.07 -17.56 -7.80
C ASP A 201 2.52 -17.01 -9.16
N TYR A 202 1.99 -15.83 -9.58
CA TYR A 202 2.48 -15.11 -10.74
C TYR A 202 3.95 -14.69 -10.58
N LEU A 203 4.35 -14.12 -9.43
CA LEU A 203 5.74 -13.72 -9.20
C LEU A 203 6.68 -14.93 -9.18
N HIS A 204 6.29 -16.06 -8.60
CA HIS A 204 7.07 -17.30 -8.65
C HIS A 204 7.21 -17.80 -10.09
N TRP A 205 6.13 -17.78 -10.87
CA TRP A 205 6.19 -18.11 -12.28
C TRP A 205 7.13 -17.16 -13.04
N PHE A 206 7.00 -15.86 -12.82
CA PHE A 206 7.85 -14.84 -13.43
C PHE A 206 9.33 -15.07 -13.09
N LEU A 207 9.67 -15.33 -11.84
CA LEU A 207 11.04 -15.60 -11.40
C LEU A 207 11.62 -16.87 -12.06
N ALA A 208 10.81 -17.94 -12.18
CA ALA A 208 11.25 -19.20 -12.77
C ALA A 208 11.50 -19.09 -14.29
N HIS A 209 10.73 -18.24 -15.00
CA HIS A 209 10.78 -18.16 -16.46
C HIS A 209 11.55 -16.95 -16.99
N SER A 210 11.87 -15.96 -16.15
CA SER A 210 12.70 -14.81 -16.57
C SER A 210 14.19 -15.14 -16.65
N ALA A 211 14.63 -16.24 -16.04
CA ALA A 211 16.02 -16.72 -16.11
C ALA A 211 16.34 -17.46 -17.42
N ASP A 212 15.34 -18.03 -18.06
CA ASP A 212 15.49 -18.66 -19.35
C ASP A 212 15.13 -17.62 -20.43
N ASP A 213 15.99 -17.47 -21.44
CA ASP A 213 15.76 -16.66 -22.65
C ASP A 213 14.57 -17.23 -23.47
N ALA A 214 13.41 -17.37 -22.85
CA ALA A 214 12.23 -17.98 -23.45
C ALA A 214 11.36 -16.96 -24.21
N PRO A 215 11.70 -16.63 -25.49
CA PRO A 215 10.75 -15.97 -26.38
C PRO A 215 9.60 -16.89 -26.79
N SER A 216 9.53 -18.13 -26.29
CA SER A 216 8.70 -19.20 -26.83
C SER A 216 7.25 -19.21 -26.32
N LEU A 217 6.85 -18.42 -25.37
CA LEU A 217 5.48 -18.47 -24.84
C LEU A 217 4.53 -17.42 -25.39
N GLY A 218 4.97 -16.55 -26.32
CA GLY A 218 4.07 -15.56 -26.96
C GLY A 218 3.37 -14.57 -26.00
N THR A 219 3.56 -14.72 -24.72
CA THR A 219 3.04 -13.85 -23.68
C THR A 219 4.19 -13.01 -23.15
N ASP A 220 4.18 -11.73 -23.50
CA ASP A 220 5.01 -10.75 -22.83
C ASP A 220 4.73 -10.86 -21.31
N PRO A 221 5.74 -11.19 -20.46
CA PRO A 221 5.53 -11.32 -19.02
C PRO A 221 5.02 -10.02 -18.36
N GLY A 222 4.80 -8.97 -19.15
CA GLY A 222 4.31 -7.68 -18.70
C GLY A 222 5.34 -6.91 -17.89
N GLU A 223 5.09 -5.63 -17.69
CA GLU A 223 5.87 -4.84 -16.77
C GLU A 223 5.35 -5.04 -15.34
N LEU A 224 6.25 -5.20 -14.40
CA LEU A 224 5.90 -5.18 -12.97
C LEU A 224 5.79 -3.73 -12.48
N CYS A 225 4.78 -3.44 -11.65
CA CYS A 225 4.71 -2.18 -10.94
C CYS A 225 5.82 -2.11 -9.86
N ALA A 226 5.99 -0.92 -9.30
CA ALA A 226 6.98 -0.66 -8.28
C ALA A 226 6.93 -1.64 -7.08
N VAL A 227 5.72 -1.94 -6.59
CA VAL A 227 5.52 -2.85 -5.45
C VAL A 227 6.00 -4.26 -5.81
N HIS A 228 5.57 -4.79 -6.95
CA HIS A 228 5.96 -6.13 -7.37
C HIS A 228 7.43 -6.23 -7.82
N LEU A 229 8.03 -5.15 -8.34
CA LEU A 229 9.48 -5.09 -8.52
C LEU A 229 10.24 -5.19 -7.21
N HIS A 230 9.73 -4.53 -6.17
CA HIS A 230 10.30 -4.62 -4.84
C HIS A 230 10.15 -6.04 -4.26
N ASP A 231 8.99 -6.69 -4.46
CA ASP A 231 8.77 -8.08 -4.03
C ASP A 231 9.75 -9.05 -4.72
N VAL A 232 10.01 -8.85 -6.03
CA VAL A 232 11.03 -9.61 -6.76
C VAL A 232 12.43 -9.37 -6.20
N ALA A 233 12.77 -8.11 -5.86
CA ALA A 233 14.05 -7.78 -5.25
C ALA A 233 14.27 -8.47 -3.89
N LEU A 234 13.20 -8.62 -3.10
CA LEU A 234 13.24 -9.31 -1.82
C LEU A 234 13.36 -10.83 -1.94
N ALA A 235 12.92 -11.41 -3.06
CA ALA A 235 13.01 -12.85 -3.31
C ALA A 235 14.43 -13.34 -3.67
N ASP A 236 15.43 -12.45 -3.72
CA ASP A 236 16.86 -12.72 -3.94
C ASP A 236 17.18 -13.49 -5.22
N SER A 237 16.43 -13.26 -6.29
CA SER A 237 16.69 -13.87 -7.61
C SER A 237 17.45 -12.87 -8.49
N SER A 238 18.77 -12.94 -8.48
CA SER A 238 19.64 -11.97 -9.17
C SER A 238 19.37 -11.84 -10.68
N ALA A 239 19.15 -12.94 -11.39
CA ALA A 239 18.95 -12.94 -12.84
C ALA A 239 17.59 -12.37 -13.25
N ALA A 240 16.49 -12.87 -12.65
CA ALA A 240 15.15 -12.41 -12.96
C ALA A 240 14.93 -10.95 -12.52
N TRP A 241 15.48 -10.56 -11.37
CA TRP A 241 15.50 -9.19 -10.91
C TRP A 241 16.21 -8.26 -11.90
N THR A 242 17.44 -8.62 -12.29
CA THR A 242 18.21 -7.83 -13.25
C THR A 242 17.46 -7.67 -14.56
N HIS A 243 16.90 -8.76 -15.09
CA HIS A 243 16.11 -8.71 -16.33
C HIS A 243 14.88 -7.80 -16.21
N ALA A 244 14.10 -7.92 -15.14
CA ALA A 244 12.89 -7.13 -14.93
C ALA A 244 13.20 -5.62 -14.84
N ILE A 245 14.24 -5.26 -14.08
CA ILE A 245 14.59 -3.86 -13.86
C ILE A 245 15.22 -3.23 -15.11
N GLU A 246 16.08 -3.96 -15.83
CA GLU A 246 16.68 -3.51 -17.09
C GLU A 246 15.62 -3.29 -18.17
N ARG A 247 14.69 -4.20 -18.30
CA ARG A 247 13.57 -4.06 -19.23
C ARG A 247 12.73 -2.82 -18.89
N LYS A 248 12.39 -2.63 -17.61
CA LYS A 248 11.65 -1.43 -17.17
C LYS A 248 12.46 -0.16 -17.43
N ARG A 249 13.76 -0.17 -17.18
CA ARG A 249 14.66 0.94 -17.50
C ARG A 249 14.60 1.28 -18.99
N ALA A 250 14.78 0.28 -19.86
CA ALA A 250 14.77 0.48 -21.31
C ALA A 250 13.44 1.07 -21.80
N ASN A 251 12.31 0.54 -21.33
CA ASN A 251 10.98 1.02 -21.69
C ASN A 251 10.79 2.47 -21.24
N ARG A 252 11.19 2.82 -20.02
CA ARG A 252 11.04 4.19 -19.50
C ARG A 252 11.97 5.18 -20.18
N THR A 253 13.20 4.77 -20.48
CA THR A 253 14.12 5.60 -21.27
C THR A 253 13.52 5.91 -22.64
N ALA A 254 13.03 4.90 -23.37
CA ALA A 254 12.42 5.09 -24.67
C ALA A 254 11.16 6.00 -24.62
N GLN A 255 10.34 5.89 -23.56
CA GLN A 255 9.20 6.79 -23.36
C GLN A 255 9.64 8.23 -23.13
N LEU A 256 10.63 8.45 -22.29
CA LEU A 256 11.17 9.79 -22.01
C LEU A 256 11.85 10.41 -23.22
N GLU A 257 12.54 9.61 -24.04
CA GLU A 257 13.15 10.10 -25.31
C GLU A 257 12.06 10.53 -26.30
N ARG A 258 10.97 9.76 -26.44
CA ARG A 258 9.81 10.19 -27.23
C ARG A 258 9.18 11.49 -26.71
N PHE A 259 9.07 11.61 -25.39
CA PHE A 259 8.58 12.83 -24.75
C PHE A 259 9.49 14.05 -25.05
N LEU A 260 10.81 13.88 -24.94
CA LEU A 260 11.78 14.94 -25.31
C LEU A 260 11.70 15.33 -26.78
N ALA A 261 11.56 14.34 -27.67
CA ALA A 261 11.36 14.61 -29.11
C ALA A 261 10.09 15.43 -29.35
N TRP A 262 8.99 15.07 -28.67
CA TRP A 262 7.75 15.84 -28.75
C TRP A 262 7.92 17.26 -28.21
N LEU A 263 8.58 17.47 -27.06
CA LEU A 263 8.87 18.81 -26.51
C LEU A 263 9.69 19.66 -27.46
N ALA A 264 10.60 19.06 -28.23
CA ALA A 264 11.43 19.77 -29.21
C ALA A 264 10.63 20.33 -30.40
N HIS A 265 9.56 19.63 -30.79
CA HIS A 265 8.70 20.00 -31.92
C HIS A 265 7.47 20.84 -31.51
N THR A 266 7.19 20.92 -30.20
CA THR A 266 6.05 21.70 -29.70
C THR A 266 6.47 23.17 -29.58
N PRO A 267 5.85 24.08 -30.34
CA PRO A 267 6.18 25.49 -30.27
C PRO A 267 5.86 26.02 -28.88
N SER A 268 6.82 26.76 -28.30
CA SER A 268 6.65 27.36 -26.97
C SER A 268 5.33 28.20 -26.97
N PRO A 269 4.39 27.92 -26.06
CA PRO A 269 3.12 28.60 -26.06
C PRO A 269 3.33 30.08 -25.76
N THR A 270 3.23 30.91 -26.77
CA THR A 270 3.15 32.36 -26.56
C THR A 270 1.94 32.65 -25.65
N ARG A 271 2.06 33.62 -24.74
CA ARG A 271 1.05 33.97 -23.70
C ARG A 271 -0.41 34.03 -24.19
N ARG A 272 -0.63 34.19 -25.50
CA ARG A 272 -1.97 34.24 -26.11
C ARG A 272 -2.61 32.88 -26.44
N ARG A 273 -1.83 31.76 -26.51
CA ARG A 273 -2.33 30.42 -26.88
C ARG A 273 -2.54 29.46 -25.71
N ARG A 274 -2.49 29.91 -24.46
CA ARG A 274 -2.77 29.05 -23.27
C ARG A 274 -4.17 28.39 -23.25
N ARG A 275 -5.03 28.71 -24.25
CA ARG A 275 -6.42 28.19 -24.34
C ARG A 275 -6.62 27.06 -25.35
N SER A 276 -5.61 26.61 -26.07
CA SER A 276 -5.85 25.71 -27.20
C SER A 276 -4.87 24.58 -27.38
N SER A 277 -4.52 23.81 -26.38
CA SER A 277 -4.16 22.39 -26.53
C SER A 277 -3.91 21.69 -25.17
N PRO A 278 -4.91 21.49 -24.32
CA PRO A 278 -4.81 20.50 -23.25
C PRO A 278 -4.65 19.09 -23.85
N ASP A 279 -5.34 18.80 -24.97
CA ASP A 279 -5.51 17.44 -25.50
C ASP A 279 -4.21 16.73 -25.92
N ALA A 280 -3.19 17.47 -26.41
CA ALA A 280 -1.94 16.83 -26.83
C ALA A 280 -1.00 16.51 -25.65
N LEU A 281 -0.99 17.34 -24.60
CA LEU A 281 -0.29 17.03 -23.35
C LEU A 281 -0.99 15.90 -22.63
N ASP A 282 -2.32 15.92 -22.61
CA ASP A 282 -3.12 14.87 -21.96
C ASP A 282 -2.88 13.51 -22.63
N GLY A 283 -2.84 13.42 -23.97
CA GLY A 283 -2.56 12.18 -24.68
C GLY A 283 -1.15 11.62 -24.41
N ILE A 284 -0.13 12.48 -24.31
CA ILE A 284 1.24 12.05 -23.96
C ILE A 284 1.35 11.75 -22.45
N CYS A 285 0.68 12.53 -21.61
CA CYS A 285 0.57 12.23 -20.21
C CYS A 285 -0.11 10.89 -20.01
N ASP A 286 -1.17 10.59 -20.72
CA ASP A 286 -1.85 9.30 -20.68
C ASP A 286 -0.93 8.16 -21.15
N GLU A 287 -0.12 8.35 -22.19
CA GLU A 287 0.87 7.34 -22.63
C GLU A 287 1.99 7.15 -21.62
N LEU A 288 2.49 8.22 -20.98
CA LEU A 288 3.51 8.15 -19.92
C LEU A 288 2.93 7.71 -18.57
N LEU A 289 1.67 8.14 -18.30
CA LEU A 289 0.91 7.81 -17.09
C LEU A 289 0.22 6.46 -17.21
N ALA A 290 -0.03 5.95 -18.43
CA ALA A 290 -0.44 4.57 -18.59
C ALA A 290 0.58 3.70 -17.86
N ALA A 291 0.35 3.58 -16.55
CA ALA A 291 1.08 2.61 -15.75
C ALA A 291 0.93 1.30 -16.53
N PRO A 292 2.01 0.70 -17.00
CA PRO A 292 1.90 -0.56 -17.71
C PRO A 292 1.08 -1.47 -16.80
N HIS A 293 0.11 -2.14 -17.39
CA HIS A 293 -0.72 -3.07 -16.63
C HIS A 293 0.21 -4.12 -16.01
N CYS A 294 0.47 -3.95 -14.72
CA CYS A 294 1.29 -4.89 -14.00
C CYS A 294 0.61 -6.27 -14.04
N ALA A 295 1.24 -7.24 -14.67
CA ALA A 295 0.62 -8.54 -14.85
C ALA A 295 0.34 -9.26 -13.53
N ALA A 296 1.17 -9.04 -12.49
CA ALA A 296 0.88 -9.53 -11.14
C ALA A 296 -0.36 -8.86 -10.51
N CYS A 297 -0.53 -7.54 -10.71
CA CYS A 297 -1.76 -6.85 -10.30
C CYS A 297 -2.97 -7.38 -11.05
N HIS A 298 -2.86 -7.57 -12.36
CA HIS A 298 -3.94 -8.08 -13.19
C HIS A 298 -4.35 -9.51 -12.78
N ALA A 299 -3.37 -10.38 -12.49
CA ALA A 299 -3.64 -11.72 -11.96
C ALA A 299 -4.41 -11.66 -10.63
N ARG A 300 -4.01 -10.76 -9.71
CA ARG A 300 -4.70 -10.53 -8.44
C ARG A 300 -6.14 -10.06 -8.65
N GLU A 301 -6.34 -9.04 -9.47
CA GLU A 301 -7.66 -8.46 -9.73
C GLU A 301 -8.61 -9.44 -10.42
N GLY A 302 -8.10 -10.27 -11.33
CA GLY A 302 -8.88 -11.32 -11.98
C GLY A 302 -9.40 -12.35 -10.99
N VAL A 303 -8.52 -12.83 -10.12
CA VAL A 303 -8.88 -13.80 -9.08
C VAL A 303 -9.74 -13.17 -8.00
N GLU A 304 -9.48 -11.92 -7.60
CA GLU A 304 -10.30 -11.16 -6.63
C GLU A 304 -11.77 -11.13 -7.06
N ARG A 305 -12.04 -10.78 -8.31
CA ARG A 305 -13.40 -10.75 -8.87
C ARG A 305 -14.05 -12.13 -8.91
N ALA A 306 -13.32 -13.10 -9.47
CA ALA A 306 -13.85 -14.47 -9.58
C ALA A 306 -14.16 -15.11 -8.22
N GLU A 307 -13.29 -14.87 -7.22
CA GLU A 307 -13.50 -15.40 -5.88
C GLU A 307 -14.66 -14.70 -5.15
N GLN A 308 -14.84 -13.39 -5.38
CA GLN A 308 -15.96 -12.65 -4.83
C GLN A 308 -17.29 -13.17 -5.36
N ASP A 309 -17.40 -13.42 -6.67
CA ASP A 309 -18.57 -14.00 -7.29
C ASP A 309 -18.81 -15.42 -6.75
N LEU A 310 -17.75 -16.21 -6.60
CA LEU A 310 -17.83 -17.56 -6.04
C LEU A 310 -18.38 -17.54 -4.60
N VAL A 311 -17.88 -16.66 -3.73
CA VAL A 311 -18.38 -16.51 -2.36
C VAL A 311 -19.86 -16.12 -2.39
N ALA A 312 -20.24 -15.14 -3.21
CA ALA A 312 -21.63 -14.67 -3.29
C ALA A 312 -22.59 -15.79 -3.70
N VAL A 313 -22.23 -16.60 -4.70
CA VAL A 313 -23.04 -17.74 -5.16
C VAL A 313 -23.06 -18.85 -4.10
N SER A 314 -21.92 -19.15 -3.49
CA SER A 314 -21.76 -20.25 -2.53
C SER A 314 -22.53 -20.04 -1.23
N LEU A 315 -22.82 -18.79 -0.84
CA LEU A 315 -23.66 -18.47 0.32
C LEU A 315 -25.13 -18.87 0.13
N GLY A 316 -25.53 -19.26 -1.08
CA GLY A 316 -26.80 -19.96 -1.33
C GLY A 316 -26.86 -21.38 -0.73
N LEU A 317 -25.71 -22.03 -0.51
CA LEU A 317 -25.60 -23.37 0.07
C LEU A 317 -25.55 -23.28 1.59
N ALA A 318 -26.48 -23.97 2.28
CA ALA A 318 -26.61 -23.89 3.74
C ALA A 318 -25.31 -24.24 4.49
N THR A 319 -24.58 -25.29 4.04
CA THR A 319 -23.34 -25.75 4.65
C THR A 319 -22.20 -24.72 4.54
N LEU A 320 -22.05 -24.05 3.40
CA LEU A 320 -21.03 -23.02 3.20
C LEU A 320 -21.40 -21.72 3.90
N ARG A 321 -22.71 -21.40 3.98
CA ARG A 321 -23.21 -20.27 4.76
C ARG A 321 -22.89 -20.43 6.24
N GLU A 322 -23.22 -21.58 6.82
CA GLU A 322 -22.91 -21.88 8.23
C GLU A 322 -21.42 -21.73 8.52
N ARG A 323 -20.56 -22.27 7.66
CA ARG A 323 -19.10 -22.12 7.81
C ARG A 323 -18.65 -20.66 7.72
N TYR A 324 -19.21 -19.91 6.78
CA TYR A 324 -18.93 -18.50 6.60
C TYR A 324 -19.28 -17.69 7.86
N GLU A 325 -20.46 -17.93 8.44
CA GLU A 325 -20.94 -17.23 9.63
C GLU A 325 -20.10 -17.48 10.88
N HIS A 326 -19.46 -18.66 10.98
CA HIS A 326 -18.61 -19.03 12.12
C HIS A 326 -17.13 -18.63 11.94
N ARG A 327 -16.74 -18.04 10.84
CA ARG A 327 -15.35 -17.70 10.51
C ARG A 327 -15.16 -16.21 10.28
N HIS A 328 -13.98 -15.84 9.79
CA HIS A 328 -13.64 -14.44 9.49
C HIS A 328 -14.64 -13.81 8.51
N GLY A 329 -15.07 -14.53 7.48
CA GLY A 329 -15.91 -14.02 6.41
C GLY A 329 -15.18 -13.04 5.48
N LEU A 330 -15.97 -12.19 4.80
CA LEU A 330 -15.40 -11.12 3.97
C LEU A 330 -14.94 -9.94 4.85
N CYS A 331 -13.81 -9.33 4.49
CA CYS A 331 -13.42 -8.05 5.06
C CYS A 331 -14.41 -6.94 4.64
N VAL A 332 -14.33 -5.80 5.31
CA VAL A 332 -15.24 -4.65 5.06
C VAL A 332 -15.25 -4.24 3.58
N ARG A 333 -14.06 -4.15 2.95
CA ARG A 333 -13.94 -3.81 1.53
C ARG A 333 -14.74 -4.76 0.66
N HIS A 334 -14.52 -6.07 0.78
CA HIS A 334 -15.18 -7.07 -0.07
C HIS A 334 -16.65 -7.27 0.27
N ALA A 335 -17.03 -7.15 1.55
CA ALA A 335 -18.45 -7.18 1.94
C ALA A 335 -19.28 -6.03 1.35
N ARG A 336 -18.65 -4.86 1.15
CA ARG A 336 -19.29 -3.71 0.48
C ARG A 336 -19.42 -3.89 -1.03
N GLN A 337 -18.51 -4.62 -1.65
CA GLN A 337 -18.50 -4.85 -3.09
C GLN A 337 -19.52 -5.90 -3.54
N VAL A 338 -20.04 -6.73 -2.64
CA VAL A 338 -21.18 -7.60 -2.96
C VAL A 338 -22.44 -6.72 -3.02
N THR A 339 -22.93 -6.45 -4.25
CA THR A 339 -23.94 -5.39 -4.46
C THR A 339 -25.37 -5.86 -4.32
N ASP A 340 -25.68 -7.14 -4.64
CA ASP A 340 -27.05 -7.57 -4.85
C ASP A 340 -27.46 -8.80 -4.04
N GLY A 341 -28.74 -8.86 -3.74
CA GLY A 341 -29.44 -10.04 -3.23
C GLY A 341 -29.22 -10.39 -1.75
N PRO A 342 -29.59 -11.61 -1.36
CA PRO A 342 -29.46 -12.10 0.01
C PRO A 342 -28.01 -12.19 0.49
N ALA A 343 -27.06 -12.50 -0.42
CA ALA A 343 -25.63 -12.59 -0.12
C ALA A 343 -25.07 -11.24 0.32
N ALA A 344 -25.45 -10.14 -0.33
CA ALA A 344 -25.01 -8.80 0.02
C ALA A 344 -25.42 -8.42 1.46
N ARG A 345 -26.66 -8.74 1.84
CA ARG A 345 -27.16 -8.52 3.19
C ARG A 345 -26.41 -9.33 4.22
N LEU A 346 -26.27 -10.62 3.96
CA LEU A 346 -25.55 -11.55 4.85
C LEU A 346 -24.09 -11.12 5.07
N THR A 347 -23.37 -10.84 3.99
CA THR A 347 -21.95 -10.47 4.07
C THR A 347 -21.73 -9.16 4.82
N ARG A 348 -22.59 -8.14 4.59
CA ARG A 348 -22.53 -6.87 5.33
C ARG A 348 -22.88 -7.02 6.81
N GLN A 349 -23.93 -7.78 7.13
CA GLN A 349 -24.31 -8.05 8.52
C GLN A 349 -23.22 -8.82 9.28
N HIS A 350 -22.66 -9.85 8.64
CA HIS A 350 -21.57 -10.62 9.22
C HIS A 350 -20.31 -9.73 9.44
N ALA A 351 -19.93 -8.94 8.45
CA ALA A 351 -18.80 -8.01 8.57
C ALA A 351 -19.03 -6.97 9.68
N ASP A 352 -20.25 -6.38 9.81
CA ASP A 352 -20.56 -5.44 10.91
C ASP A 352 -20.46 -6.12 12.28
N ALA A 353 -20.91 -7.37 12.42
CA ALA A 353 -20.79 -8.12 13.66
C ALA A 353 -19.32 -8.38 14.03
N ARG A 354 -18.48 -8.77 13.06
CA ARG A 354 -17.03 -8.99 13.27
C ARG A 354 -16.31 -7.69 13.62
N VAL A 355 -16.62 -6.60 12.94
CA VAL A 355 -16.08 -5.26 13.24
C VAL A 355 -16.51 -4.82 14.64
N ALA A 356 -17.77 -5.08 15.05
CA ALA A 356 -18.25 -4.76 16.39
C ALA A 356 -17.49 -5.54 17.48
N LEU A 357 -17.20 -6.84 17.25
CA LEU A 357 -16.39 -7.65 18.16
C LEU A 357 -14.97 -7.09 18.28
N SER A 358 -14.31 -6.82 17.16
CA SER A 358 -12.96 -6.22 17.17
C SER A 358 -12.96 -4.85 17.84
N ALA A 359 -14.00 -4.04 17.66
CA ALA A 359 -14.13 -2.75 18.35
C ALA A 359 -14.27 -2.91 19.87
N TRP A 360 -14.99 -3.94 20.33
CA TRP A 360 -15.07 -4.26 21.74
C TRP A 360 -13.70 -4.68 22.29
N GLU A 361 -12.96 -5.56 21.62
CA GLU A 361 -11.61 -6.00 22.01
C GLU A 361 -10.63 -4.82 22.10
N VAL A 362 -10.64 -3.95 21.09
CA VAL A 362 -9.81 -2.73 21.07
C VAL A 362 -10.14 -1.78 22.22
N ASN A 363 -11.42 -1.58 22.51
CA ASN A 363 -11.85 -0.76 23.64
C ASN A 363 -11.47 -1.39 24.98
N GLU A 364 -11.54 -2.70 25.12
CA GLU A 364 -11.12 -3.41 26.32
C GLU A 364 -9.60 -3.29 26.53
N THR A 365 -8.82 -3.42 25.46
CA THR A 365 -7.38 -3.15 25.50
C THR A 365 -7.11 -1.70 25.92
N ALA A 366 -7.80 -0.71 25.34
CA ALA A 366 -7.68 0.70 25.74
C ALA A 366 -8.02 0.92 27.21
N ARG A 367 -9.06 0.25 27.72
CA ARG A 367 -9.44 0.31 29.14
C ARG A 367 -8.31 -0.18 30.04
N LYS A 368 -7.66 -1.29 29.69
CA LYS A 368 -6.55 -1.88 30.45
C LYS A 368 -5.26 -1.06 30.41
N TYR A 369 -5.09 -0.17 29.44
CA TYR A 369 -4.00 0.81 29.46
C TYR A 369 -4.23 1.94 30.47
N ALA A 370 -5.49 2.19 30.88
CA ALA A 370 -5.76 3.19 31.91
C ALA A 370 -5.17 2.75 33.26
N TRP A 371 -4.58 3.69 34.00
CA TRP A 371 -3.89 3.45 35.27
C TRP A 371 -4.70 2.62 36.27
N ALA A 372 -6.00 2.86 36.36
CA ALA A 372 -6.90 2.16 37.28
C ALA A 372 -7.02 0.65 37.02
N PHE A 373 -6.78 0.21 35.75
CA PHE A 373 -7.01 -1.16 35.31
C PHE A 373 -5.73 -1.89 34.84
N ARG A 374 -4.56 -1.22 34.89
CA ARG A 374 -3.28 -1.76 34.41
C ARG A 374 -2.84 -3.06 35.11
N HIS A 375 -3.40 -3.37 36.27
CA HIS A 375 -3.11 -4.60 37.02
C HIS A 375 -3.91 -5.81 36.51
N GLU A 376 -4.92 -5.57 35.66
CA GLU A 376 -5.69 -6.67 35.08
C GLU A 376 -4.84 -7.42 34.04
N PRO A 377 -4.86 -8.74 34.07
CA PRO A 377 -4.10 -9.51 33.09
C PRO A 377 -4.63 -9.25 31.67
N GLY A 378 -3.71 -9.14 30.71
CA GLY A 378 -4.09 -9.10 29.31
C GLY A 378 -4.60 -10.45 28.85
N GLY A 379 -5.70 -10.43 28.12
CA GLY A 379 -6.31 -11.60 27.48
C GLY A 379 -6.20 -11.53 25.94
N PRO A 380 -7.05 -12.28 25.24
CA PRO A 380 -7.09 -12.30 23.77
C PRO A 380 -7.34 -10.95 23.12
N GLU A 381 -7.92 -9.99 23.86
CA GLU A 381 -8.17 -8.62 23.39
C GLU A 381 -6.91 -7.85 23.02
N ARG A 382 -5.73 -8.23 23.54
CA ARG A 382 -4.45 -7.59 23.20
C ARG A 382 -4.18 -7.56 21.70
N ASP A 383 -4.59 -8.63 20.99
CA ASP A 383 -4.44 -8.75 19.55
C ASP A 383 -5.70 -8.27 18.80
N GLY A 384 -6.66 -7.67 19.50
CA GLY A 384 -7.90 -7.16 18.91
C GLY A 384 -7.67 -6.15 17.78
N TRP A 385 -6.63 -5.34 17.87
CA TRP A 385 -6.25 -4.40 16.84
C TRP A 385 -5.76 -5.10 15.55
N LEU A 386 -5.05 -6.25 15.64
CA LEU A 386 -4.65 -7.08 14.48
C LEU A 386 -5.87 -7.70 13.80
N ARG A 387 -6.79 -8.24 14.59
CA ARG A 387 -8.05 -8.79 14.06
C ARG A 387 -8.90 -7.70 13.42
N GLY A 388 -8.93 -6.51 14.03
CA GLY A 388 -9.57 -5.34 13.46
C GLY A 388 -8.95 -4.91 12.12
N LEU A 389 -7.64 -4.88 12.04
CA LEU A 389 -6.92 -4.58 10.80
C LEU A 389 -7.23 -5.62 9.73
N ALA A 390 -7.17 -6.92 10.07
CA ALA A 390 -7.53 -8.00 9.15
C ALA A 390 -9.00 -7.87 8.69
N GLN A 391 -9.90 -7.44 9.56
CA GLN A 391 -11.30 -7.26 9.20
C GLN A 391 -11.53 -6.07 8.26
N ILE A 392 -10.73 -5.00 8.38
CA ILE A 392 -10.84 -3.82 7.50
C ILE A 392 -10.13 -4.07 6.17
N ASP A 393 -8.87 -4.50 6.19
CA ASP A 393 -7.99 -4.63 5.03
C ASP A 393 -8.06 -6.04 4.38
N GLY A 394 -8.52 -7.03 5.11
CA GLY A 394 -8.65 -8.42 4.66
C GLY A 394 -7.35 -9.23 4.68
N ARG A 395 -6.24 -8.63 5.13
CA ARG A 395 -4.92 -9.26 5.16
C ARG A 395 -4.57 -9.72 6.55
N VAL A 396 -3.95 -10.88 6.65
CA VAL A 396 -3.36 -11.38 7.89
C VAL A 396 -1.85 -11.26 7.79
N PHE A 397 -1.26 -10.62 8.79
CA PHE A 397 0.18 -10.42 8.86
C PHE A 397 0.82 -11.47 9.79
N GLU A 398 1.97 -12.00 9.40
CA GLU A 398 2.81 -12.80 10.28
C GLU A 398 3.45 -11.90 11.34
N GLY A 399 3.42 -12.32 12.59
CA GLY A 399 4.06 -11.59 13.70
C GLY A 399 3.09 -11.11 14.78
N GLY A 400 1.79 -11.42 14.68
CA GLY A 400 0.75 -11.02 15.64
C GLY A 400 0.88 -11.54 17.06
N THR A 401 1.95 -12.22 17.38
CA THR A 401 2.31 -12.59 18.76
C THR A 401 3.66 -11.99 19.18
N ALA A 402 4.17 -10.98 18.45
CA ALA A 402 5.36 -10.30 18.92
C ALA A 402 5.05 -9.63 20.27
N PRO A 403 5.84 -9.90 21.29
CA PRO A 403 5.56 -9.41 22.63
C PRO A 403 5.69 -7.90 22.66
N VAL A 404 4.56 -7.20 22.70
CA VAL A 404 4.49 -5.80 23.13
C VAL A 404 5.01 -5.65 24.57
N GLY A 405 5.37 -6.77 25.23
CA GLY A 405 5.80 -6.83 26.62
C GLY A 405 7.30 -6.80 26.90
N GLU A 406 8.15 -7.18 25.96
CA GLU A 406 9.59 -7.31 26.28
C GLU A 406 10.32 -5.96 26.36
N HIS A 407 9.90 -4.95 25.60
CA HIS A 407 10.51 -3.61 25.69
C HIS A 407 10.06 -2.83 26.94
N GLN A 408 8.87 -3.09 27.50
CA GLN A 408 8.43 -2.44 28.72
C GLN A 408 9.02 -3.08 29.99
N MET A 409 9.35 -4.38 29.95
CA MET A 409 10.04 -5.03 31.06
C MET A 409 11.52 -4.63 31.18
N ALA A 410 12.17 -4.28 30.06
CA ALA A 410 13.56 -3.80 30.09
C ALA A 410 13.71 -2.39 30.69
N LEU A 411 12.69 -1.55 30.60
CA LEU A 411 12.69 -0.21 31.24
C LEU A 411 12.28 -0.25 32.72
N ALA A 412 11.52 -1.25 33.16
CA ALA A 412 11.15 -1.39 34.55
C ALA A 412 12.25 -2.02 35.43
N SER A 413 13.15 -2.82 34.82
CA SER A 413 14.24 -3.47 35.55
C SER A 413 15.50 -2.62 35.76
N THR A 414 15.57 -1.43 35.15
CA THR A 414 16.72 -0.49 35.31
C THR A 414 16.52 0.58 36.38
N THR A 415 15.36 0.60 37.08
CA THR A 415 15.08 1.63 38.11
C THR A 415 15.23 1.12 39.56
N GLU A 416 15.67 -0.11 39.78
CA GLU A 416 15.89 -0.67 41.13
C GLU A 416 17.37 -0.96 41.46
N ILE A 417 18.29 -0.08 41.13
CA ILE A 417 19.63 -0.13 41.69
C ILE A 417 20.06 1.28 42.08
N GLY A 418 19.86 1.64 43.33
CA GLY A 418 20.40 2.89 43.85
C GLY A 418 19.80 3.33 45.18
N GLY A 419 19.77 2.49 46.19
CA GLY A 419 19.48 2.87 47.57
C GLY A 419 20.43 2.17 48.50
N GLU A 420 21.64 2.72 48.69
CA GLU A 420 22.45 2.42 49.86
C GLU A 420 22.02 3.22 51.07
N PRO A 421 21.97 2.62 52.27
CA PRO A 421 21.75 3.36 53.50
C PRO A 421 23.08 3.85 54.06
N GLY A 422 23.20 5.14 54.31
CA GLY A 422 24.20 5.78 55.11
C GLY A 422 23.55 6.41 56.33
#